data_73aa34d405fc233c92cfa80b6e589e9a
#
_entry.id   73aa34d405fc233c92cfa80b6e589e9a
#
_cell.length_a   1.000
_cell.length_b   1.000
_cell.length_c   1.000
_cell.angle_alpha   90.00
_cell.angle_beta   90.00
_cell.angle_gamma   90.00
#
_symmetry.space_group_name_H-M   'P 1'
#
loop_
_entity.id
_entity.type
_entity.pdbx_description
1 polymer ?
#
loop_
_entity_poly.entity_id
_entity_poly.type
_entity_poly.pdbx_seq_one_letter_code
_entity_poly.pdbx_strand_id
1 'polypeptide(L)' 'MLDLKLLQSFREVAVRKSFSAAAEALSFTQPAVSQHVARLERQLGVPLLVRDPRGVTLTPAGEALLRSAE' A
#
# COMPACT_ATOMS: atom_id res chain seq x y z
N MET A 1 -16.92 4.58 -1.59
CA MET A 1 -15.93 5.65 -1.30
C MET A 1 -14.67 5.04 -0.72
N LEU A 2 -13.51 5.46 -1.19
CA LEU A 2 -12.25 4.96 -0.64
C LEU A 2 -11.98 5.55 0.74
N ASP A 3 -11.50 4.69 1.63
CA ASP A 3 -11.07 5.12 2.96
C ASP A 3 -9.69 5.77 2.82
N LEU A 4 -9.56 7.00 3.29
CA LEU A 4 -8.30 7.74 3.23
C LEU A 4 -7.16 7.00 3.93
N LYS A 5 -7.48 6.29 5.02
CA LYS A 5 -6.48 5.53 5.75
C LYS A 5 -5.87 4.41 4.89
N LEU A 6 -6.70 3.77 4.06
CA LEU A 6 -6.22 2.72 3.15
C LEU A 6 -5.27 3.31 2.12
N LEU A 7 -5.61 4.47 1.56
CA LEU A 7 -4.75 5.15 0.60
C LEU A 7 -3.43 5.58 1.23
N GLN A 8 -3.47 6.08 2.45
CA GLN A 8 -2.26 6.49 3.16
C GLN A 8 -1.33 5.32 3.38
N SER A 9 -1.87 4.18 3.82
CA SER A 9 -1.07 2.98 4.03
C SER A 9 -0.44 2.51 2.73
N PHE A 10 -1.23 2.43 1.66
CA PHE A 10 -0.73 2.04 0.35
C PHE A 10 0.40 2.97 -0.11
N ARG A 11 0.18 4.29 -0.02
CA ARG A 11 1.14 5.28 -0.48
C ARG A 11 2.47 5.14 0.25
N GLU A 12 2.42 4.99 1.58
CA GLU A 12 3.65 4.86 2.35
C GLU A 12 4.40 3.59 2.01
N VAL A 13 3.71 2.47 1.84
CA VAL A 13 4.36 1.23 1.43
C VAL A 13 5.00 1.40 0.05
N ALA A 14 4.28 2.02 -0.87
CA ALA A 14 4.76 2.21 -2.24
C ALA A 14 6.00 3.09 -2.30
N VAL A 15 5.99 4.19 -1.56
CA VAL A 15 7.10 5.14 -1.56
C VAL A 15 8.32 4.57 -0.85
N ARG A 16 8.11 3.93 0.29
CA ARG A 16 9.20 3.40 1.11
C ARG A 16 9.63 2.00 0.68
N LYS A 17 8.81 1.32 -0.10
CA LYS A 17 9.03 -0.05 -0.58
C LYS A 17 9.23 -1.02 0.57
N SER A 18 8.51 -0.78 1.65
CA SER A 18 8.63 -1.57 2.87
C SER A 18 7.37 -1.42 3.72
N PHE A 19 6.76 -2.55 4.09
CA PHE A 19 5.62 -2.55 5.00
C PHE A 19 6.04 -2.12 6.42
N SER A 20 7.21 -2.56 6.86
CA SER A 20 7.72 -2.18 8.18
C SER A 20 7.97 -0.68 8.28
N ALA A 21 8.61 -0.11 7.26
CA ALA A 21 8.91 1.32 7.25
C ALA A 21 7.63 2.14 7.18
N ALA A 22 6.64 1.69 6.40
CA ALA A 22 5.37 2.37 6.30
C ALA A 22 4.62 2.36 7.65
N ALA A 23 4.61 1.21 8.31
CA ALA A 23 3.96 1.09 9.62
C ALA A 23 4.60 2.04 10.63
N GLU A 24 5.92 2.10 10.64
CA GLU A 24 6.64 2.98 11.55
C GLU A 24 6.31 4.45 11.25
N ALA A 25 6.32 4.84 9.97
CA ALA A 25 6.03 6.21 9.58
C ALA A 25 4.60 6.65 9.95
N LEU A 26 3.66 5.71 9.91
CA LEU A 26 2.25 6.00 10.19
C LEU A 26 1.85 5.74 11.65
N SER A 27 2.77 5.22 12.46
CA SER A 27 2.49 4.80 13.83
C SER A 27 1.43 3.71 13.89
N PHE A 28 1.44 2.82 12.90
CA PHE A 28 0.59 1.64 12.85
C PHE A 28 1.45 0.40 13.06
N THR A 29 0.80 -0.74 13.33
CA THR A 29 1.50 -2.02 13.32
C THR A 29 1.63 -2.49 11.87
N GLN A 30 2.61 -3.35 11.62
CA GLN A 30 2.78 -3.90 10.27
C GLN A 30 1.56 -4.72 9.83
N PRO A 31 0.96 -5.58 10.68
CA PRO A 31 -0.27 -6.26 10.29
C PRO A 31 -1.41 -5.31 9.92
N ALA A 32 -1.52 -4.17 10.60
CA ALA A 32 -2.55 -3.19 10.27
C ALA A 32 -2.33 -2.63 8.86
N VAL A 33 -1.09 -2.25 8.54
CA VAL A 33 -0.77 -1.73 7.21
C VAL A 33 -1.03 -2.79 6.14
N SER A 34 -0.64 -4.04 6.40
CA SER A 34 -0.90 -5.14 5.47
C SER A 34 -2.39 -5.31 5.22
N GLN A 35 -3.21 -5.23 6.26
CA GLN A 35 -4.67 -5.34 6.12
C GLN A 35 -5.25 -4.17 5.35
N HIS A 36 -4.73 -2.97 5.58
CA HIS A 36 -5.18 -1.79 4.84
C HIS A 36 -4.94 -1.95 3.35
N VAL A 37 -3.76 -2.38 2.97
CA VAL A 37 -3.43 -2.58 1.56
C VAL A 37 -4.28 -3.69 0.95
N ALA A 38 -4.43 -4.82 1.66
CA ALA A 38 -5.24 -5.93 1.16
C ALA A 38 -6.69 -5.50 0.97
N ARG A 39 -7.22 -4.70 1.89
CA ARG A 39 -8.58 -4.20 1.79
C ARG A 39 -8.76 -3.28 0.59
N LEU A 40 -7.79 -2.40 0.36
CA LEU A 40 -7.82 -1.51 -0.79
C LEU A 40 -7.79 -2.32 -2.09
N GLU A 41 -6.95 -3.34 -2.17
CA GLU A 41 -6.88 -4.20 -3.34
C GLU A 41 -8.21 -4.89 -3.60
N ARG A 42 -8.87 -5.37 -2.54
CA ARG A 42 -10.19 -5.99 -2.68
C ARG A 42 -11.24 -5.00 -3.17
N GLN A 43 -11.20 -3.77 -2.68
CA GLN A 43 -12.16 -2.74 -3.11
C GLN A 43 -11.99 -2.39 -4.57
N LEU A 44 -10.75 -2.36 -5.05
CA LEU A 44 -10.45 -2.01 -6.44
C LEU A 44 -10.46 -3.21 -7.37
N GLY A 45 -10.40 -4.42 -6.81
CA GLY A 45 -10.45 -5.65 -7.58
C GLY A 45 -9.18 -5.97 -8.34
N VAL A 46 -8.06 -5.35 -7.98
CA VAL A 46 -6.77 -5.60 -8.63
C VAL A 46 -5.65 -5.57 -7.60
N PRO A 47 -4.57 -6.33 -7.82
CA PRO A 47 -3.39 -6.19 -6.98
C PRO A 47 -2.67 -4.87 -7.27
N LEU A 48 -2.17 -4.25 -6.23
CA LEU A 48 -1.47 -2.97 -6.33
C LEU A 48 0.02 -3.12 -6.05
N LEU A 49 0.38 -4.12 -5.25
CA LEU A 49 1.75 -4.37 -4.82
C LEU A 49 2.08 -5.84 -5.00
N VAL A 50 3.35 -6.09 -5.29
CA VAL A 50 3.90 -7.43 -5.33
C VAL A 50 5.03 -7.50 -4.31
N ARG A 51 4.96 -8.49 -3.41
CA ARG A 51 6.02 -8.73 -2.45
C ARG A 51 6.95 -9.79 -3.01
N ASP A 52 8.24 -9.56 -2.89
CA ASP A 52 9.25 -10.56 -3.22
C ASP A 52 10.36 -10.50 -2.18
N PRO A 53 11.32 -11.44 -2.20
CA PRO A 53 12.38 -11.47 -1.18
C PRO A 53 13.23 -10.21 -1.12
N ARG A 54 13.23 -9.40 -2.16
CA ARG A 54 14.01 -8.17 -2.20
C ARG A 54 13.22 -6.94 -1.76
N GLY A 55 11.92 -7.11 -1.55
CA GLY A 55 11.09 -6.00 -1.08
C GLY A 55 9.74 -5.96 -1.78
N VAL A 56 9.29 -4.76 -2.07
CA VAL A 56 7.95 -4.51 -2.61
C VAL A 56 8.06 -3.72 -3.90
N THR A 57 7.33 -4.16 -4.93
CA THR A 57 7.24 -3.41 -6.19
C THR A 57 5.77 -3.11 -6.50
N LEU A 58 5.54 -2.11 -7.33
CA LEU A 58 4.20 -1.73 -7.73
C LEU A 58 3.78 -2.49 -8.99
N THR A 59 2.50 -2.89 -9.03
CA THR A 59 1.90 -3.34 -10.28
C THR A 59 1.59 -2.11 -11.14
N PRO A 60 1.26 -2.29 -12.43
CA PRO A 60 0.82 -1.15 -13.25
C PRO A 60 -0.38 -0.42 -12.64
N ALA A 61 -1.32 -1.16 -12.04
CA ALA A 61 -2.46 -0.55 -11.35
C ALA A 61 -2.00 0.24 -10.14
N GLY A 62 -1.01 -0.29 -9.39
CA GLY A 62 -0.45 0.42 -8.24
C GLY A 62 0.25 1.69 -8.64
N GLU A 63 0.99 1.66 -9.75
CA GLU A 63 1.65 2.86 -10.25
C GLU A 63 0.65 3.94 -10.64
N ALA A 64 -0.43 3.54 -11.31
CA ALA A 64 -1.47 4.48 -11.72
C ALA A 64 -2.14 5.10 -10.48
N LEU A 65 -2.44 4.29 -9.48
CA LEU A 65 -3.07 4.80 -8.26
C LEU A 65 -2.14 5.73 -7.50
N LEU A 66 -0.86 5.40 -7.42
CA LEU A 66 0.10 6.25 -6.71
C LEU A 66 0.19 7.62 -7.36
N ARG A 67 0.21 7.68 -8.69
CA ARG A 67 0.20 8.97 -9.40
C ARG A 67 -1.05 9.77 -9.11
N SER A 68 -2.20 9.10 -9.00
CA SER A 68 -3.46 9.77 -8.70
C SER A 68 -3.54 10.24 -7.26
N ALA A 69 -2.87 9.54 -6.35
CA ALA A 69 -2.93 9.83 -4.92
C ALA A 69 -1.98 10.95 -4.49
N GLU A 70 -1.10 11.37 -5.36
CA GLU A 70 -0.12 12.42 -5.05
C GLU A 70 -0.60 13.86 -5.31
#